data_837306d1a4115147748b9e91f335062c
#
_entry.id   837306d1a4115147748b9e91f335062c
#
_cell.length_a   1.000
_cell.length_b   1.000
_cell.length_c   1.000
_cell.angle_alpha   90.00
_cell.angle_beta   90.00
_cell.angle_gamma   90.00
#
_symmetry.space_group_name_H-M   'P 1'
#
loop_
_entity.id
_entity.type
_entity.pdbx_description
1 polymer ?
#
loop_
_entity_poly.entity_id
_entity_poly.type
_entity_poly.pdbx_seq_one_letter_code
_entity_poly.pdbx_strand_id
1 'polypeptide(L)'
;MEQYSWEGNLQWFYEYSTETLHQHHDVEPLPNGNVLILAWEQKTREEAIAAGRDPDRLDLDGIWLEHIVELRPVGAGPAEIVWEWNAWDHLIQDYDPERDHFGIVRDHPERIDFNFRNDFGGEDWLHANSIAYNAELDQIAISIRNWDEFWIIDHSTSTEEAAASTGGRWGKGGDLLYRWGNPFTYDRGTMEDRRLFGQHSVYWIEADRPDGGKLMVFNNGRSRPEGDFSTVEIIAPPVDAEGRYLLAPGESYGPEAPDWSYGDSESERFFSARISGAQRLPNGNTLICSGTNGRFFEVGPDRQQVWEYINPVRQGGPIPQGYPIAGNAAFRVTRYPADYPAFEDRDLTPGAPIELNPLDYDCTIYASNPSTVTNEVAAWTGLRLFPNPTRGQLWVEWDEAVELSLRIFDGTGREYHAERMGASPRFIATDTWPPGLYCLELRAADGRRSVQKIIVH
;
A
#
# COMPACT_ATOMS: atom_id res chain seq x y z
N MET A 1 9.00 -6.97 -18.97
CA MET A 1 8.53 -5.58 -18.82
C MET A 1 8.12 -5.05 -20.18
N GLU A 2 7.02 -4.26 -20.26
CA GLU A 2 6.49 -3.75 -21.52
C GLU A 2 6.08 -2.30 -21.34
N GLN A 3 6.27 -1.49 -22.39
CA GLN A 3 5.81 -0.11 -22.46
C GLN A 3 4.83 0.03 -23.60
N TYR A 4 3.64 0.57 -23.33
CA TYR A 4 2.59 0.80 -24.29
C TYR A 4 2.35 2.29 -24.51
N SER A 5 1.93 2.66 -25.74
CA SER A 5 1.37 3.97 -26.00
C SER A 5 -0.01 4.11 -25.34
N TRP A 6 -0.55 5.33 -25.31
CA TRP A 6 -1.92 5.59 -24.85
C TRP A 6 -2.97 4.78 -25.63
N GLU A 7 -2.74 4.52 -26.92
CA GLU A 7 -3.62 3.75 -27.80
C GLU A 7 -3.45 2.22 -27.64
N GLY A 8 -2.61 1.78 -26.69
CA GLY A 8 -2.36 0.36 -26.42
C GLY A 8 -1.38 -0.30 -27.40
N ASN A 9 -0.59 0.48 -28.17
CA ASN A 9 0.44 -0.07 -29.03
C ASN A 9 1.73 -0.31 -28.23
N LEU A 10 2.28 -1.53 -28.32
CA LEU A 10 3.57 -1.86 -27.71
C LEU A 10 4.66 -0.98 -28.31
N GLN A 11 5.35 -0.20 -27.47
CA GLN A 11 6.44 0.69 -27.85
C GLN A 11 7.81 0.07 -27.60
N TRP A 12 7.92 -0.66 -26.50
CA TRP A 12 9.16 -1.27 -26.08
C TRP A 12 8.87 -2.45 -25.14
N PHE A 13 9.72 -3.47 -25.20
CA PHE A 13 9.71 -4.56 -24.21
C PHE A 13 11.12 -5.00 -23.88
N TYR A 14 11.29 -5.50 -22.65
CA TYR A 14 12.54 -6.08 -22.19
C TYR A 14 12.24 -7.28 -21.30
N GLU A 15 12.91 -8.38 -21.58
CA GLU A 15 12.83 -9.60 -20.78
C GLU A 15 14.10 -9.71 -19.95
N TYR A 16 13.97 -9.60 -18.63
CA TYR A 16 15.04 -9.81 -17.67
C TYR A 16 14.75 -11.11 -16.93
N SER A 17 14.97 -12.22 -17.62
CA SER A 17 14.69 -13.57 -17.13
C SER A 17 15.67 -14.56 -17.77
N THR A 18 16.39 -15.30 -16.93
CA THR A 18 17.31 -16.40 -17.29
C THR A 18 17.09 -17.56 -16.32
N GLU A 19 17.96 -18.55 -16.32
CA GLU A 19 17.93 -19.63 -15.32
C GLU A 19 18.27 -19.13 -13.91
N THR A 20 19.02 -18.03 -13.79
CA THR A 20 19.54 -17.49 -12.52
C THR A 20 19.15 -16.05 -12.23
N LEU A 21 18.40 -15.40 -13.11
CA LEU A 21 17.97 -14.01 -12.97
C LEU A 21 16.49 -13.93 -13.34
N HIS A 22 15.65 -13.31 -12.48
CA HIS A 22 14.24 -13.10 -12.75
C HIS A 22 13.76 -11.74 -12.25
N GLN A 23 13.19 -10.92 -13.16
CA GLN A 23 12.46 -9.74 -12.75
C GLN A 23 11.17 -10.13 -12.02
N HIS A 24 10.88 -9.43 -10.92
CA HIS A 24 9.68 -9.67 -10.12
C HIS A 24 9.05 -8.38 -9.60
N HIS A 25 7.84 -8.50 -9.10
CA HIS A 25 7.00 -7.54 -8.38
C HIS A 25 6.87 -6.14 -8.99
N ASP A 26 7.93 -5.32 -9.02
CA ASP A 26 7.77 -3.88 -9.22
C ASP A 26 8.84 -3.29 -10.15
N VAL A 27 8.52 -2.13 -10.71
CA VAL A 27 9.40 -1.30 -11.55
C VAL A 27 9.17 0.17 -11.21
N GLU A 28 10.21 1.00 -11.32
CA GLU A 28 10.14 2.43 -11.08
C GLU A 28 10.73 3.22 -12.24
N PRO A 29 9.91 3.97 -13.01
CA PRO A 29 10.39 4.86 -14.06
C PRO A 29 11.15 6.05 -13.47
N LEU A 30 12.33 6.34 -14.01
CA LEU A 30 13.16 7.46 -13.59
C LEU A 30 12.94 8.72 -14.44
N PRO A 31 13.18 9.93 -13.89
CA PRO A 31 13.03 11.19 -14.64
C PRO A 31 13.92 11.30 -15.89
N ASN A 32 15.03 10.56 -15.94
CA ASN A 32 15.95 10.50 -17.09
C ASN A 32 15.45 9.59 -18.22
N GLY A 33 14.31 8.91 -18.04
CA GLY A 33 13.74 7.95 -18.97
C GLY A 33 14.23 6.52 -18.82
N ASN A 34 15.11 6.26 -17.86
CA ASN A 34 15.52 4.91 -17.48
C ASN A 34 14.45 4.26 -16.59
N VAL A 35 14.61 2.99 -16.29
CA VAL A 35 13.67 2.23 -15.43
C VAL A 35 14.46 1.38 -14.45
N LEU A 36 14.17 1.54 -13.16
CA LEU A 36 14.62 0.59 -12.14
C LEU A 36 13.69 -0.62 -12.12
N ILE A 37 14.27 -1.80 -11.99
CA ILE A 37 13.54 -3.06 -11.81
C ILE A 37 14.02 -3.78 -10.56
N LEU A 38 13.10 -4.44 -9.86
CA LEU A 38 13.43 -5.47 -8.91
C LEU A 38 13.64 -6.79 -9.64
N ALA A 39 14.72 -7.48 -9.30
CA ALA A 39 15.03 -8.80 -9.81
C ALA A 39 15.58 -9.68 -8.70
N TRP A 40 15.51 -10.98 -8.91
CA TRP A 40 16.22 -11.98 -8.14
C TRP A 40 17.46 -12.44 -8.88
N GLU A 41 18.54 -12.66 -8.14
CA GLU A 41 19.73 -13.38 -8.57
C GLU A 41 19.91 -14.64 -7.73
N GLN A 42 20.03 -15.79 -8.40
CA GLN A 42 20.26 -17.06 -7.72
C GLN A 42 21.75 -17.25 -7.41
N LYS A 43 22.05 -17.60 -6.18
CA LYS A 43 23.35 -18.12 -5.75
C LYS A 43 23.22 -19.59 -5.42
N THR A 44 24.19 -20.37 -5.87
CA THR A 44 24.24 -21.81 -5.60
C THR A 44 24.42 -22.06 -4.10
N ARG A 45 24.09 -23.26 -3.67
CA ARG A 45 24.29 -23.70 -2.29
C ARG A 45 25.76 -23.59 -1.88
N GLU A 46 26.69 -23.94 -2.77
CA GLU A 46 28.13 -23.89 -2.53
C GLU A 46 28.62 -22.45 -2.35
N GLU A 47 28.18 -21.52 -3.19
CA GLU A 47 28.49 -20.09 -3.06
C GLU A 47 27.95 -19.52 -1.75
N ALA A 48 26.70 -19.82 -1.40
CA ALA A 48 26.09 -19.34 -0.17
C ALA A 48 26.83 -19.85 1.08
N ILE A 49 27.22 -21.12 1.11
CA ILE A 49 28.01 -21.68 2.22
C ILE A 49 29.40 -21.04 2.28
N ALA A 50 30.04 -20.78 1.14
CA ALA A 50 31.33 -20.10 1.10
C ALA A 50 31.24 -18.67 1.65
N ALA A 51 30.14 -17.98 1.37
CA ALA A 51 29.82 -16.66 1.91
C ALA A 51 29.34 -16.65 3.38
N GLY A 52 29.32 -17.82 4.05
CA GLY A 52 29.00 -17.93 5.49
C GLY A 52 27.52 -18.17 5.82
N ARG A 53 26.70 -18.59 4.85
CA ARG A 53 25.34 -19.06 5.14
C ARG A 53 25.39 -20.40 5.89
N ASP A 54 24.60 -20.52 6.94
CA ASP A 54 24.39 -21.76 7.66
C ASP A 54 23.77 -22.82 6.72
N PRO A 55 24.45 -23.96 6.48
CA PRO A 55 23.96 -25.00 5.58
C PRO A 55 22.60 -25.58 5.96
N ASP A 56 22.24 -25.52 7.24
CA ASP A 56 20.94 -26.02 7.74
C ASP A 56 19.77 -25.06 7.40
N ARG A 57 20.08 -23.87 6.87
CA ARG A 57 19.11 -22.85 6.45
C ARG A 57 19.05 -22.66 4.94
N LEU A 58 19.62 -23.58 4.17
CA LEU A 58 19.65 -23.55 2.73
C LEU A 58 18.87 -24.72 2.13
N ASP A 59 18.07 -24.43 1.14
CA ASP A 59 17.49 -25.43 0.25
C ASP A 59 18.55 -26.02 -0.68
N LEU A 60 18.22 -27.14 -1.35
CA LEU A 60 19.17 -27.85 -2.22
C LEU A 60 19.55 -27.01 -3.46
N ASP A 61 18.63 -26.17 -3.93
CA ASP A 61 18.77 -25.38 -5.15
C ASP A 61 19.44 -24.01 -4.90
N GLY A 62 19.85 -23.72 -3.64
CA GLY A 62 20.53 -22.48 -3.29
C GLY A 62 19.62 -21.41 -2.69
N ILE A 63 19.85 -20.14 -3.02
CA ILE A 63 19.13 -18.99 -2.47
C ILE A 63 18.99 -17.90 -3.52
N TRP A 64 17.80 -17.25 -3.55
CA TRP A 64 17.53 -16.08 -4.37
C TRP A 64 17.68 -14.82 -3.53
N LEU A 65 18.49 -13.87 -4.02
CA LEU A 65 18.73 -12.57 -3.38
C LEU A 65 18.22 -11.45 -4.27
N GLU A 66 17.94 -10.31 -3.64
CA GLU A 66 17.50 -9.12 -4.35
C GLU A 66 18.62 -8.49 -5.18
N HIS A 67 18.25 -8.15 -6.39
CA HIS A 67 19.06 -7.46 -7.38
C HIS A 67 18.27 -6.30 -7.96
N ILE A 68 18.78 -5.09 -7.87
CA ILE A 68 18.18 -3.90 -8.47
C ILE A 68 18.99 -3.52 -9.69
N VAL A 69 18.30 -3.30 -10.80
CA VAL A 69 18.93 -2.99 -12.09
C VAL A 69 18.31 -1.72 -12.66
N GLU A 70 19.13 -0.75 -13.07
CA GLU A 70 18.70 0.38 -13.87
C GLU A 70 18.89 0.08 -15.35
N LEU A 71 17.80 0.12 -16.09
CA LEU A 71 17.74 -0.14 -17.51
C LEU A 71 17.57 1.17 -18.29
N ARG A 72 18.43 1.39 -19.27
CA ARG A 72 18.27 2.45 -20.26
C ARG A 72 17.66 1.88 -21.54
N PRO A 73 16.39 2.21 -21.87
CA PRO A 73 15.79 1.81 -23.13
C PRO A 73 16.56 2.39 -24.34
N VAL A 74 16.79 1.55 -25.36
CA VAL A 74 17.50 1.98 -26.59
C VAL A 74 16.57 1.80 -27.80
N GLY A 75 15.82 2.85 -28.13
CA GLY A 75 14.82 2.80 -29.21
C GLY A 75 13.75 1.72 -28.96
N ALA A 76 13.43 0.92 -29.98
CA ALA A 76 12.56 -0.24 -29.86
C ALA A 76 13.33 -1.55 -29.57
N GLY A 77 14.63 -1.45 -29.32
CA GLY A 77 15.54 -2.59 -29.11
C GLY A 77 15.73 -2.97 -27.64
N PRO A 78 16.76 -3.75 -27.33
CA PRO A 78 17.09 -4.14 -25.97
C PRO A 78 17.46 -2.93 -25.12
N ALA A 79 17.38 -3.08 -23.79
CA ALA A 79 17.90 -2.09 -22.86
C ALA A 79 19.39 -2.31 -22.61
N GLU A 80 20.07 -1.24 -22.19
CA GLU A 80 21.40 -1.32 -21.60
C GLU A 80 21.29 -1.24 -20.08
N ILE A 81 22.00 -2.12 -19.35
CA ILE A 81 22.15 -2.00 -17.92
C ILE A 81 23.18 -0.88 -17.67
N VAL A 82 22.79 0.13 -16.90
CA VAL A 82 23.61 1.30 -16.63
C VAL A 82 24.00 1.45 -15.16
N TRP A 83 23.31 0.76 -14.29
CA TRP A 83 23.61 0.68 -12.86
C TRP A 83 23.01 -0.60 -12.27
N GLU A 84 23.68 -1.17 -11.27
CA GLU A 84 23.26 -2.37 -10.55
C GLU A 84 23.59 -2.26 -9.07
N TRP A 85 22.74 -2.84 -8.23
CA TRP A 85 22.96 -3.08 -6.81
C TRP A 85 22.55 -4.50 -6.45
N ASN A 86 23.36 -5.20 -5.68
CA ASN A 86 23.14 -6.58 -5.30
C ASN A 86 23.14 -6.75 -3.77
N ALA A 87 22.11 -7.36 -3.19
CA ALA A 87 22.11 -7.67 -1.76
C ALA A 87 23.29 -8.57 -1.36
N TRP A 88 23.79 -9.36 -2.29
CA TRP A 88 24.97 -10.24 -2.11
C TRP A 88 26.22 -9.49 -1.68
N ASP A 89 26.45 -8.29 -2.16
CA ASP A 89 27.65 -7.51 -1.90
C ASP A 89 27.68 -6.88 -0.51
N HIS A 90 26.51 -6.90 0.20
CA HIS A 90 26.32 -6.20 1.47
C HIS A 90 26.00 -7.14 2.64
N LEU A 91 26.40 -8.40 2.51
CA LEU A 91 26.18 -9.42 3.54
C LEU A 91 27.09 -9.23 4.76
N ILE A 92 26.61 -9.69 5.91
CA ILE A 92 27.39 -9.93 7.13
C ILE A 92 26.91 -11.24 7.76
N GLN A 93 27.79 -11.95 8.48
CA GLN A 93 27.41 -13.13 9.24
C GLN A 93 28.33 -13.29 10.46
N ASP A 94 27.81 -13.82 11.54
CA ASP A 94 28.53 -14.15 12.76
C ASP A 94 28.57 -15.66 13.07
N TYR A 95 28.17 -16.48 12.07
CA TYR A 95 28.04 -17.93 12.17
C TYR A 95 29.38 -18.65 12.07
N ASP A 96 30.21 -18.33 11.06
CA ASP A 96 31.47 -19.04 10.80
C ASP A 96 32.64 -18.05 10.55
N PRO A 97 33.60 -17.93 11.51
CA PRO A 97 34.71 -17.00 11.39
C PRO A 97 35.72 -17.35 10.29
N GLU A 98 35.66 -18.53 9.70
CA GLU A 98 36.53 -18.96 8.61
C GLU A 98 35.93 -18.68 7.22
N ARG A 99 34.72 -18.08 7.16
CA ARG A 99 34.02 -17.74 5.93
C ARG A 99 34.02 -16.26 5.66
N ASP A 100 33.68 -15.92 4.42
CA ASP A 100 33.53 -14.53 3.99
C ASP A 100 32.42 -13.81 4.79
N HIS A 101 32.48 -12.49 4.79
CA HIS A 101 31.52 -11.60 5.47
C HIS A 101 31.44 -11.75 7.00
N PHE A 102 32.42 -12.44 7.64
CA PHE A 102 32.39 -12.60 9.10
C PHE A 102 32.53 -11.27 9.83
N GLY A 103 31.61 -11.01 10.76
CA GLY A 103 31.58 -9.81 11.60
C GLY A 103 30.49 -9.90 12.67
N ILE A 104 30.46 -8.90 13.54
CA ILE A 104 29.41 -8.81 14.58
C ILE A 104 28.21 -8.07 13.99
N VAL A 105 27.10 -8.76 13.75
CA VAL A 105 25.91 -8.24 13.08
C VAL A 105 25.43 -6.92 13.70
N ARG A 106 25.30 -6.87 15.03
CA ARG A 106 24.82 -5.67 15.75
C ARG A 106 25.70 -4.43 15.59
N ASP A 107 26.97 -4.58 15.22
CA ASP A 107 27.92 -3.48 15.03
C ASP A 107 27.82 -2.92 13.61
N HIS A 108 27.15 -3.61 12.70
CA HIS A 108 27.00 -3.29 11.29
C HIS A 108 25.53 -3.27 10.84
N PRO A 109 24.70 -2.36 11.38
CA PRO A 109 23.28 -2.24 11.02
C PRO A 109 23.04 -1.84 9.55
N GLU A 110 24.08 -1.36 8.86
CA GLU A 110 24.11 -1.06 7.43
C GLU A 110 24.25 -2.30 6.55
N ARG A 111 24.50 -3.48 7.15
CA ARG A 111 24.69 -4.75 6.45
C ARG A 111 23.48 -5.67 6.61
N ILE A 112 23.42 -6.69 5.77
CA ILE A 112 22.37 -7.69 5.69
C ILE A 112 22.84 -8.96 6.40
N ASP A 113 22.24 -9.31 7.55
CA ASP A 113 22.59 -10.55 8.27
C ASP A 113 22.22 -11.79 7.44
N PHE A 114 23.22 -12.43 6.88
CA PHE A 114 23.03 -13.58 6.00
C PHE A 114 22.43 -14.79 6.71
N ASN A 115 22.45 -14.83 8.02
CA ASN A 115 21.89 -15.90 8.85
C ASN A 115 20.67 -15.49 9.64
N PHE A 116 20.06 -14.33 9.37
CA PHE A 116 18.81 -13.96 10.00
C PHE A 116 17.74 -15.02 9.75
N ARG A 117 17.07 -15.44 10.84
CA ARG A 117 16.01 -16.45 10.78
C ARG A 117 14.78 -15.87 10.10
N ASN A 118 14.40 -16.53 9.04
CA ASN A 118 13.17 -16.23 8.34
C ASN A 118 12.34 -17.51 8.24
N ASP A 119 11.26 -17.58 8.99
CA ASP A 119 10.35 -18.74 9.01
C ASP A 119 9.49 -18.84 7.74
N PHE A 120 9.58 -17.85 6.84
CA PHE A 120 8.81 -17.76 5.62
C PHE A 120 9.62 -17.96 4.34
N GLY A 121 10.92 -18.05 4.43
CA GLY A 121 11.77 -17.66 3.30
C GLY A 121 12.37 -18.76 2.47
N GLY A 122 12.29 -19.99 2.63
CA GLY A 122 12.85 -20.94 1.66
C GLY A 122 13.90 -20.32 0.71
N GLU A 123 13.79 -20.60 -0.56
CA GLU A 123 14.66 -20.01 -1.61
C GLU A 123 14.45 -18.50 -1.77
N ASP A 124 13.23 -18.00 -1.63
CA ASP A 124 12.84 -16.57 -1.71
C ASP A 124 13.03 -15.88 -0.35
N TRP A 125 14.26 -15.60 -0.02
CA TRP A 125 14.68 -15.21 1.32
C TRP A 125 14.22 -13.82 1.75
N LEU A 126 14.35 -12.79 0.90
CA LEU A 126 14.05 -11.39 1.22
C LEU A 126 12.64 -10.98 0.77
N HIS A 127 12.24 -11.35 -0.43
CA HIS A 127 10.97 -11.03 -1.07
C HIS A 127 10.70 -9.53 -1.12
N ALA A 128 11.56 -8.76 -1.79
CA ALA A 128 11.27 -7.36 -2.05
C ALA A 128 10.03 -7.23 -2.94
N ASN A 129 9.09 -6.36 -2.55
CA ASN A 129 7.79 -6.28 -3.22
C ASN A 129 7.38 -4.88 -3.69
N SER A 130 8.21 -3.88 -3.44
CA SER A 130 8.06 -2.55 -4.03
C SER A 130 9.41 -1.85 -4.11
N ILE A 131 9.55 -1.00 -5.13
CA ILE A 131 10.68 -0.10 -5.34
C ILE A 131 10.14 1.30 -5.60
N ALA A 132 10.79 2.31 -5.04
CA ALA A 132 10.50 3.71 -5.29
C ALA A 132 11.79 4.52 -5.33
N TYR A 133 11.79 5.60 -6.09
CA TYR A 133 12.95 6.47 -6.27
C TYR A 133 12.65 7.91 -5.82
N ASN A 134 13.61 8.50 -5.12
CA ASN A 134 13.59 9.91 -4.76
C ASN A 134 14.68 10.66 -5.54
N ALA A 135 14.28 11.46 -6.52
CA ALA A 135 15.19 12.17 -7.41
C ALA A 135 15.98 13.31 -6.73
N GLU A 136 15.47 13.90 -5.66
CA GLU A 136 16.16 14.97 -4.92
C GLU A 136 17.30 14.40 -4.07
N LEU A 137 17.03 13.29 -3.40
CA LEU A 137 18.00 12.59 -2.56
C LEU A 137 18.91 11.65 -3.35
N ASP A 138 18.50 11.27 -4.57
CA ASP A 138 19.10 10.21 -5.38
C ASP A 138 19.19 8.89 -4.61
N GLN A 139 18.06 8.46 -4.08
CA GLN A 139 17.93 7.30 -3.20
C GLN A 139 16.80 6.39 -3.67
N ILE A 140 16.97 5.10 -3.41
CA ILE A 140 15.99 4.05 -3.67
C ILE A 140 15.44 3.53 -2.34
N ALA A 141 14.12 3.38 -2.24
CA ALA A 141 13.46 2.66 -1.15
C ALA A 141 12.92 1.33 -1.66
N ILE A 142 13.19 0.24 -0.93
CA ILE A 142 12.64 -1.09 -1.21
C ILE A 142 11.98 -1.69 0.02
N SER A 143 10.86 -2.38 -0.17
CA SER A 143 10.13 -3.06 0.91
C SER A 143 10.51 -4.53 0.95
N ILE A 144 11.11 -4.98 2.04
CA ILE A 144 11.59 -6.36 2.27
C ILE A 144 10.55 -7.11 3.10
N ARG A 145 9.59 -7.74 2.39
CA ARG A 145 8.40 -8.32 3.00
C ARG A 145 8.70 -9.39 4.03
N ASN A 146 9.61 -10.32 3.73
CA ASN A 146 9.88 -11.48 4.59
C ASN A 146 10.66 -11.11 5.86
N TRP A 147 11.24 -9.91 5.89
CA TRP A 147 11.98 -9.38 7.04
C TRP A 147 11.18 -8.35 7.83
N ASP A 148 9.96 -8.00 7.37
CA ASP A 148 9.11 -7.02 8.03
C ASP A 148 9.79 -5.65 8.18
N GLU A 149 10.52 -5.21 7.15
CA GLU A 149 11.20 -3.92 7.12
C GLU A 149 11.29 -3.35 5.69
N PHE A 150 11.67 -2.09 5.57
CA PHE A 150 12.08 -1.49 4.31
C PHE A 150 13.48 -0.89 4.44
N TRP A 151 14.17 -0.77 3.30
CA TRP A 151 15.53 -0.27 3.21
C TRP A 151 15.62 0.96 2.32
N ILE A 152 16.62 1.82 2.60
CA ILE A 152 17.01 2.93 1.73
C ILE A 152 18.46 2.73 1.31
N ILE A 153 18.69 2.87 0.00
CA ILE A 153 19.94 2.61 -0.70
C ILE A 153 20.37 3.87 -1.45
N ASP A 154 21.68 4.15 -1.51
CA ASP A 154 22.28 5.26 -2.27
C ASP A 154 22.34 4.91 -3.76
N HIS A 155 21.57 5.61 -4.58
CA HIS A 155 21.61 5.45 -6.03
C HIS A 155 22.64 6.38 -6.71
N SER A 156 23.20 7.35 -5.99
CA SER A 156 24.23 8.28 -6.52
C SER A 156 25.59 7.64 -6.75
N THR A 157 25.69 6.34 -6.58
CA THR A 157 26.91 5.51 -6.77
C THR A 157 27.11 5.12 -8.24
N SER A 158 28.35 4.82 -8.63
CA SER A 158 28.58 3.94 -9.78
C SER A 158 28.27 2.48 -9.42
N THR A 159 28.16 1.59 -10.40
CA THR A 159 27.97 0.14 -10.12
C THR A 159 29.08 -0.43 -9.24
N GLU A 160 30.34 -0.01 -9.44
CA GLU A 160 31.46 -0.46 -8.62
C GLU A 160 31.38 0.07 -7.18
N GLU A 161 30.90 1.31 -6.99
CA GLU A 161 30.64 1.87 -5.65
C GLU A 161 29.41 1.23 -5.01
N ALA A 162 28.39 0.90 -5.79
CA ALA A 162 27.19 0.20 -5.32
C ALA A 162 27.50 -1.22 -4.81
N ALA A 163 28.54 -1.87 -5.33
CA ALA A 163 29.05 -3.16 -4.83
C ALA A 163 30.02 -3.01 -3.63
N ALA A 164 30.34 -1.81 -3.21
CA ALA A 164 31.30 -1.52 -2.15
C ALA A 164 30.66 -0.86 -0.92
N SER A 165 31.43 -0.73 0.17
CA SER A 165 31.00 -0.04 1.40
C SER A 165 31.42 1.44 1.45
N THR A 166 31.90 1.98 0.33
CA THR A 166 32.38 3.37 0.23
C THR A 166 32.06 3.91 -1.15
N GLY A 167 31.79 5.20 -1.25
CA GLY A 167 31.43 5.86 -2.49
C GLY A 167 30.04 6.49 -2.42
N GLY A 168 29.61 7.06 -3.53
CA GLY A 168 28.34 7.77 -3.62
C GLY A 168 28.30 9.07 -2.80
N ARG A 169 27.17 9.77 -2.87
CA ARG A 169 26.94 11.04 -2.15
C ARG A 169 27.02 10.88 -0.63
N TRP A 170 26.63 9.74 -0.12
CA TRP A 170 26.53 9.47 1.31
C TRP A 170 27.75 8.77 1.90
N GLY A 171 28.70 8.36 1.04
CA GLY A 171 29.99 7.78 1.43
C GLY A 171 29.93 6.36 1.95
N LYS A 172 28.80 5.66 1.76
CA LYS A 172 28.59 4.28 2.21
C LYS A 172 28.56 3.25 1.06
N GLY A 173 28.79 3.70 -0.17
CA GLY A 173 28.62 2.83 -1.32
C GLY A 173 27.20 2.29 -1.38
N GLY A 174 27.02 1.01 -1.60
CA GLY A 174 25.72 0.35 -1.62
C GLY A 174 25.25 -0.21 -0.27
N ASP A 175 25.97 0.00 0.84
CA ASP A 175 25.48 -0.36 2.17
C ASP A 175 24.22 0.42 2.51
N LEU A 176 23.33 -0.17 3.31
CA LEU A 176 22.05 0.43 3.66
C LEU A 176 22.25 1.80 4.34
N LEU A 177 21.64 2.83 3.78
CA LEU A 177 21.63 4.15 4.40
C LEU A 177 20.70 4.16 5.63
N TYR A 178 19.59 3.45 5.52
CA TYR A 178 18.56 3.39 6.54
C TYR A 178 17.74 2.11 6.37
N ARG A 179 17.19 1.61 7.48
CA ARG A 179 16.24 0.51 7.53
C ARG A 179 15.25 0.72 8.67
N TRP A 180 14.01 0.28 8.51
CA TRP A 180 12.98 0.45 9.52
C TRP A 180 11.91 -0.64 9.44
N GLY A 181 11.41 -1.06 10.59
CA GLY A 181 10.32 -2.02 10.75
C GLY A 181 10.65 -3.16 11.68
N ASN A 182 11.84 -3.72 11.61
CA ASN A 182 12.21 -4.89 12.42
C ASN A 182 13.67 -4.82 12.90
N PRO A 183 13.94 -4.22 14.06
CA PRO A 183 15.32 -4.10 14.55
C PRO A 183 15.96 -5.44 14.96
N PHE A 184 15.20 -6.51 15.04
CA PHE A 184 15.72 -7.84 15.32
C PHE A 184 16.56 -8.39 14.14
N THR A 185 16.33 -7.94 12.91
CA THR A 185 17.08 -8.37 11.72
C THR A 185 18.56 -7.98 11.73
N TYR A 186 18.96 -7.06 12.60
CA TYR A 186 20.35 -6.58 12.77
C TYR A 186 20.77 -6.54 14.25
N ASP A 187 20.19 -7.41 15.08
CA ASP A 187 20.53 -7.60 16.49
C ASP A 187 20.45 -6.35 17.39
N ARG A 188 19.59 -5.38 17.04
CA ARG A 188 19.33 -4.18 17.83
C ARG A 188 17.91 -4.09 18.35
N GLY A 189 17.30 -5.25 18.56
CA GLY A 189 15.95 -5.41 19.11
C GLY A 189 15.57 -6.85 19.25
N THR A 190 14.32 -7.10 19.56
CA THR A 190 13.68 -8.39 19.69
C THR A 190 12.50 -8.52 18.72
N MET A 191 11.89 -9.69 18.63
CA MET A 191 10.65 -9.88 17.87
C MET A 191 9.47 -9.02 18.36
N GLU A 192 9.51 -8.55 19.61
CA GLU A 192 8.49 -7.66 20.17
C GLU A 192 8.63 -6.21 19.69
N ASP A 193 9.84 -5.83 19.23
CA ASP A 193 10.12 -4.50 18.71
C ASP A 193 9.75 -4.34 17.23
N ARG A 194 9.27 -5.41 16.61
CA ARG A 194 8.82 -5.41 15.21
C ARG A 194 7.57 -4.56 15.04
N ARG A 195 7.58 -3.68 14.05
CA ARG A 195 6.51 -2.71 13.74
C ARG A 195 5.76 -3.04 12.45
N LEU A 196 6.47 -3.59 11.45
CA LEU A 196 5.88 -4.01 10.18
C LEU A 196 5.60 -5.51 10.17
N PHE A 197 4.59 -5.92 9.38
CA PHE A 197 4.09 -7.29 9.35
C PHE A 197 3.66 -7.64 7.93
N GLY A 198 4.63 -8.05 7.09
CA GLY A 198 4.43 -8.42 5.70
C GLY A 198 4.04 -7.26 4.80
N GLN A 199 4.59 -6.07 5.04
CA GLN A 199 4.27 -4.79 4.39
C GLN A 199 4.51 -4.81 2.87
N HIS A 200 3.90 -3.83 2.19
CA HIS A 200 4.04 -3.55 0.76
C HIS A 200 4.10 -2.04 0.50
N SER A 201 4.52 -1.66 -0.69
CA SER A 201 4.35 -0.32 -1.24
C SER A 201 4.93 0.80 -0.37
N VAL A 202 6.25 0.75 -0.13
CA VAL A 202 6.98 1.88 0.47
C VAL A 202 7.32 2.90 -0.61
N TYR A 203 7.12 4.21 -0.34
CA TYR A 203 7.52 5.29 -1.23
C TYR A 203 7.64 6.62 -0.49
N TRP A 204 8.36 7.61 -1.05
CA TRP A 204 8.35 8.98 -0.54
C TRP A 204 7.09 9.71 -1.01
N ILE A 205 6.42 10.37 -0.06
CA ILE A 205 5.33 11.30 -0.37
C ILE A 205 5.94 12.48 -1.15
N GLU A 206 5.34 12.86 -2.26
CA GLU A 206 5.81 13.94 -3.12
C GLU A 206 5.89 15.26 -2.32
N ALA A 207 6.92 16.05 -2.59
CA ALA A 207 7.28 17.23 -1.79
C ALA A 207 6.18 18.31 -1.75
N ASP A 208 5.32 18.37 -2.76
CA ASP A 208 4.21 19.33 -2.89
C ASP A 208 2.94 18.90 -2.14
N ARG A 209 2.96 17.76 -1.46
CA ARG A 209 1.81 17.21 -0.73
C ARG A 209 1.97 17.35 0.78
N PRO A 210 0.86 17.30 1.54
CA PRO A 210 0.96 17.14 2.99
C PRO A 210 1.82 15.92 3.36
N ASP A 211 2.70 16.09 4.34
CA ASP A 211 3.73 15.12 4.74
C ASP A 211 4.82 14.86 3.68
N GLY A 212 4.98 15.76 2.70
CA GLY A 212 5.98 15.64 1.64
C GLY A 212 7.39 15.38 2.17
N GLY A 213 8.10 14.47 1.51
CA GLY A 213 9.44 14.01 1.87
C GLY A 213 9.50 12.91 2.94
N LYS A 214 8.38 12.61 3.62
CA LYS A 214 8.27 11.43 4.49
C LYS A 214 7.99 10.17 3.67
N LEU A 215 8.18 9.01 4.29
CA LEU A 215 7.87 7.72 3.68
C LEU A 215 6.46 7.26 4.06
N MET A 216 5.72 6.74 3.10
CA MET A 216 4.46 6.05 3.33
C MET A 216 4.64 4.55 3.07
N VAL A 217 4.04 3.71 3.93
CA VAL A 217 4.08 2.25 3.80
C VAL A 217 2.70 1.66 4.08
N PHE A 218 2.31 0.64 3.33
CA PHE A 218 1.14 -0.18 3.61
C PHE A 218 1.58 -1.40 4.44
N ASN A 219 1.25 -1.40 5.72
CA ASN A 219 1.54 -2.50 6.63
C ASN A 219 0.39 -3.51 6.59
N ASN A 220 0.58 -4.64 5.92
CA ASN A 220 -0.47 -5.65 5.77
C ASN A 220 -0.97 -6.20 7.10
N GLY A 221 -0.10 -6.26 8.11
CA GLY A 221 -0.49 -6.58 9.47
C GLY A 221 -0.85 -8.04 9.68
N ARG A 222 -0.31 -8.94 8.87
CA ARG A 222 -0.51 -10.38 9.02
C ARG A 222 0.32 -10.91 10.17
N SER A 223 -0.32 -11.67 11.04
CA SER A 223 0.32 -12.27 12.25
C SER A 223 0.83 -11.23 13.25
N ARG A 224 0.15 -10.09 13.38
CA ARG A 224 0.35 -9.19 14.51
C ARG A 224 -0.02 -9.87 15.81
N PRO A 225 0.66 -9.58 16.92
CA PRO A 225 0.28 -10.11 18.24
C PRO A 225 -1.17 -9.79 18.65
N GLU A 226 -1.68 -8.62 18.21
CA GLU A 226 -3.02 -8.12 18.53
C GLU A 226 -4.12 -8.66 17.59
N GLY A 227 -3.76 -9.49 16.62
CA GLY A 227 -4.64 -10.01 15.56
C GLY A 227 -4.43 -9.34 14.23
N ASP A 228 -4.94 -9.97 13.18
CA ASP A 228 -4.73 -9.53 11.80
C ASP A 228 -5.52 -8.26 11.48
N PHE A 229 -4.85 -7.16 11.16
CA PHE A 229 -5.40 -5.93 10.59
C PHE A 229 -4.32 -5.13 9.88
N SER A 230 -4.70 -4.43 8.81
CA SER A 230 -3.79 -3.61 8.03
C SER A 230 -3.80 -2.16 8.51
N THR A 231 -2.65 -1.50 8.34
CA THR A 231 -2.50 -0.06 8.58
C THR A 231 -1.78 0.60 7.40
N VAL A 232 -2.04 1.88 7.20
CA VAL A 232 -1.20 2.76 6.38
C VAL A 232 -0.44 3.67 7.33
N GLU A 233 0.87 3.73 7.17
CA GLU A 233 1.74 4.42 8.11
C GLU A 233 2.61 5.45 7.38
N ILE A 234 2.86 6.60 8.03
CA ILE A 234 3.78 7.63 7.55
C ILE A 234 4.95 7.71 8.51
N ILE A 235 6.15 7.54 7.98
CA ILE A 235 7.40 7.47 8.71
C ILE A 235 8.25 8.68 8.36
N ALA A 236 8.71 9.44 9.36
CA ALA A 236 9.71 10.47 9.21
C ALA A 236 11.05 9.98 9.76
N PRO A 237 11.95 9.45 8.91
CA PRO A 237 13.26 9.04 9.37
C PRO A 237 14.01 10.21 10.02
N PRO A 238 14.62 10.02 11.18
CA PRO A 238 15.44 11.06 11.79
C PRO A 238 16.71 11.30 10.96
N VAL A 239 16.93 12.56 10.57
CA VAL A 239 18.10 12.97 9.79
C VAL A 239 18.82 14.15 10.45
N ASP A 240 20.12 14.30 10.16
CA ASP A 240 20.90 15.48 10.53
C ASP A 240 20.65 16.68 9.57
N ALA A 241 21.36 17.78 9.79
CA ALA A 241 21.24 18.97 8.96
C ALA A 241 21.72 18.78 7.51
N GLU A 242 22.52 17.78 7.26
CA GLU A 242 23.03 17.36 5.95
C GLU A 242 22.15 16.30 5.27
N GLY A 243 21.11 15.82 5.96
CA GLY A 243 20.17 14.81 5.46
C GLY A 243 20.63 13.37 5.68
N ARG A 244 21.67 13.11 6.51
CA ARG A 244 22.11 11.76 6.83
C ARG A 244 21.19 11.15 7.88
N TYR A 245 20.84 9.90 7.70
CA TYR A 245 20.01 9.16 8.64
C TYR A 245 20.73 8.96 9.98
N LEU A 246 20.07 9.36 11.07
CA LEU A 246 20.63 9.28 12.39
C LEU A 246 20.48 7.89 13.00
N LEU A 247 21.58 7.41 13.58
CA LEU A 247 21.62 6.17 14.34
C LEU A 247 22.51 6.37 15.56
N ALA A 248 21.94 6.31 16.76
CA ALA A 248 22.72 6.39 17.98
C ALA A 248 23.50 5.08 18.22
N PRO A 249 24.69 5.14 18.82
CA PRO A 249 25.50 3.93 19.11
C PRO A 249 24.72 2.90 19.92
N GLY A 250 24.59 1.68 19.39
CA GLY A 250 23.91 0.57 20.06
C GLY A 250 22.37 0.60 19.95
N GLU A 251 21.78 1.68 19.47
CA GLU A 251 20.33 1.80 19.28
C GLU A 251 19.87 1.28 17.91
N SER A 252 18.57 1.03 17.77
CA SER A 252 17.94 0.78 16.48
C SER A 252 17.63 2.07 15.73
N TYR A 253 17.43 1.99 14.41
CA TYR A 253 16.95 3.12 13.64
C TYR A 253 15.56 3.58 14.11
N GLY A 254 15.41 4.89 14.37
CA GLY A 254 14.12 5.54 14.64
C GLY A 254 13.34 5.84 13.34
N PRO A 255 12.11 6.37 13.47
CA PRO A 255 11.43 6.72 14.72
C PRO A 255 10.91 5.49 15.48
N GLU A 256 10.59 5.65 16.75
CA GLU A 256 9.99 4.58 17.57
C GLU A 256 8.55 4.25 17.12
N ALA A 257 7.84 5.24 16.58
CA ALA A 257 6.48 5.09 16.08
C ALA A 257 6.29 5.91 14.79
N PRO A 258 5.33 5.56 13.93
CA PRO A 258 4.99 6.38 12.77
C PRO A 258 4.42 7.74 13.20
N ASP A 259 4.63 8.78 12.37
CA ASP A 259 4.05 10.11 12.58
C ASP A 259 2.54 10.11 12.41
N TRP A 260 2.03 9.25 11.56
CA TRP A 260 0.62 9.06 11.28
C TRP A 260 0.34 7.59 10.93
N SER A 261 -0.82 7.12 11.37
CA SER A 261 -1.31 5.77 11.05
C SER A 261 -2.82 5.81 10.79
N TYR A 262 -3.33 4.95 9.90
CA TYR A 262 -4.74 4.71 9.68
C TYR A 262 -5.03 3.21 9.68
N GLY A 263 -6.13 2.79 10.32
CA GLY A 263 -6.51 1.38 10.47
C GLY A 263 -6.13 0.78 11.83
N ASP A 264 -5.46 1.54 12.70
CA ASP A 264 -5.04 1.14 14.05
C ASP A 264 -6.20 1.17 15.07
N SER A 265 -7.20 2.03 14.88
CA SER A 265 -8.40 2.07 15.70
C SER A 265 -9.43 1.03 15.27
N GLU A 266 -10.27 0.55 16.20
CA GLU A 266 -11.28 -0.48 15.91
C GLU A 266 -12.29 -0.02 14.83
N SER A 267 -12.66 1.25 14.82
CA SER A 267 -13.59 1.83 13.84
C SER A 267 -13.04 1.96 12.44
N GLU A 268 -11.72 1.92 12.26
CA GLU A 268 -11.02 2.05 10.98
C GLU A 268 -10.50 0.72 10.44
N ARG A 269 -10.62 -0.35 11.23
CA ARG A 269 -10.04 -1.65 10.91
C ARG A 269 -10.46 -2.19 9.55
N PHE A 270 -9.47 -2.61 8.79
CA PHE A 270 -9.60 -3.38 7.57
C PHE A 270 -8.43 -4.36 7.46
N PHE A 271 -8.53 -5.33 6.56
CA PHE A 271 -7.46 -6.31 6.40
C PHE A 271 -7.25 -6.69 4.95
N SER A 272 -5.99 -6.61 4.53
CA SER A 272 -5.50 -7.11 3.25
C SER A 272 -4.19 -7.84 3.47
N ALA A 273 -4.23 -9.15 3.42
CA ALA A 273 -3.13 -10.03 3.87
C ALA A 273 -1.86 -9.95 3.00
N ARG A 274 -1.92 -9.35 1.82
CA ARG A 274 -0.81 -9.25 0.84
C ARG A 274 -1.13 -8.17 -0.18
N ILE A 275 -0.15 -7.83 -1.04
CA ILE A 275 -0.28 -6.76 -2.03
C ILE A 275 -0.76 -5.47 -1.36
N SER A 276 -1.39 -4.52 -2.06
CA SER A 276 -1.92 -3.29 -1.50
C SER A 276 -0.94 -2.12 -1.54
N GLY A 277 -1.45 -0.95 -1.28
CA GLY A 277 -0.68 0.28 -1.20
C GLY A 277 -1.56 1.45 -0.80
N ALA A 278 -0.96 2.60 -0.62
CA ALA A 278 -1.66 3.84 -0.36
C ALA A 278 -0.99 4.99 -1.10
N GLN A 279 -1.70 6.10 -1.26
CA GLN A 279 -1.20 7.31 -1.91
C GLN A 279 -1.70 8.55 -1.17
N ARG A 280 -0.77 9.45 -0.80
CA ARG A 280 -1.16 10.77 -0.32
C ARG A 280 -1.57 11.64 -1.51
N LEU A 281 -2.76 12.22 -1.45
CA LEU A 281 -3.31 13.06 -2.51
C LEU A 281 -3.02 14.55 -2.25
N PRO A 282 -3.04 15.41 -3.30
CA PRO A 282 -2.78 16.85 -3.16
C PRO A 282 -3.71 17.58 -2.19
N ASN A 283 -4.95 17.11 -2.04
CA ASN A 283 -5.94 17.65 -1.10
C ASN A 283 -5.73 17.20 0.36
N GLY A 284 -4.69 16.41 0.64
CA GLY A 284 -4.39 15.87 1.95
C GLY A 284 -5.10 14.56 2.30
N ASN A 285 -6.00 14.09 1.45
CA ASN A 285 -6.60 12.78 1.62
C ASN A 285 -5.58 11.66 1.36
N THR A 286 -5.90 10.46 1.82
CA THR A 286 -5.12 9.25 1.52
C THR A 286 -6.00 8.26 0.77
N LEU A 287 -5.63 7.93 -0.47
CA LEU A 287 -6.21 6.83 -1.22
C LEU A 287 -5.58 5.52 -0.73
N ILE A 288 -6.41 4.54 -0.39
CA ILE A 288 -5.98 3.25 0.15
C ILE A 288 -6.49 2.13 -0.75
N CYS A 289 -5.58 1.28 -1.20
CA CYS A 289 -5.87 0.05 -1.93
C CYS A 289 -5.83 -1.14 -0.97
N SER A 290 -6.98 -1.66 -0.54
CA SER A 290 -7.07 -2.96 0.12
C SER A 290 -7.07 -4.05 -0.95
N GLY A 291 -5.87 -4.39 -1.42
CA GLY A 291 -5.65 -5.07 -2.68
C GLY A 291 -6.24 -6.47 -2.77
N THR A 292 -6.16 -7.29 -1.71
CA THR A 292 -6.73 -8.66 -1.72
C THR A 292 -8.24 -8.67 -1.88
N ASN A 293 -8.89 -7.58 -1.49
CA ASN A 293 -10.36 -7.44 -1.54
C ASN A 293 -10.82 -6.61 -2.75
N GLY A 294 -9.88 -6.09 -3.56
CA GLY A 294 -10.17 -5.18 -4.66
C GLY A 294 -10.96 -3.95 -4.22
N ARG A 295 -10.77 -3.52 -2.95
CA ARG A 295 -11.44 -2.37 -2.37
C ARG A 295 -10.51 -1.17 -2.37
N PHE A 296 -10.93 -0.09 -3.03
CA PHE A 296 -10.21 1.18 -3.03
C PHE A 296 -11.05 2.18 -2.25
N PHE A 297 -10.45 2.89 -1.32
CA PHE A 297 -11.17 3.89 -0.56
C PHE A 297 -10.28 5.07 -0.21
N GLU A 298 -10.89 6.23 0.03
CA GLU A 298 -10.20 7.46 0.32
C GLU A 298 -10.61 7.96 1.69
N VAL A 299 -9.64 8.36 2.50
CA VAL A 299 -9.85 8.91 3.83
C VAL A 299 -9.35 10.35 3.88
N GLY A 300 -10.13 11.23 4.49
CA GLY A 300 -9.77 12.61 4.71
C GLY A 300 -8.72 12.81 5.81
N PRO A 301 -8.18 14.04 5.97
CA PRO A 301 -7.29 14.38 7.08
C PRO A 301 -7.93 14.17 8.46
N ASP A 302 -9.25 14.22 8.54
CA ASP A 302 -10.07 13.93 9.72
C ASP A 302 -10.30 12.43 9.96
N ARG A 303 -9.64 11.57 9.17
CA ARG A 303 -9.74 10.11 9.22
C ARG A 303 -11.11 9.55 8.83
N GLN A 304 -12.01 10.37 8.24
CA GLN A 304 -13.29 9.90 7.74
C GLN A 304 -13.16 9.37 6.32
N GLN A 305 -13.79 8.23 6.04
CA GLN A 305 -13.88 7.70 4.68
C GLN A 305 -14.80 8.59 3.85
N VAL A 306 -14.27 9.16 2.77
CA VAL A 306 -14.98 10.11 1.89
C VAL A 306 -15.33 9.50 0.53
N TRP A 307 -14.69 8.40 0.14
CA TRP A 307 -14.93 7.72 -1.12
C TRP A 307 -14.62 6.23 -1.03
N GLU A 308 -15.32 5.42 -1.82
CA GLU A 308 -15.07 3.97 -1.93
C GLU A 308 -15.41 3.47 -3.33
N TYR A 309 -14.59 2.55 -3.83
CA TYR A 309 -14.80 1.83 -5.07
C TYR A 309 -14.41 0.36 -4.90
N ILE A 310 -15.23 -0.53 -5.42
CA ILE A 310 -14.93 -1.96 -5.45
C ILE A 310 -14.57 -2.32 -6.88
N ASN A 311 -13.38 -2.85 -7.10
CA ASN A 311 -12.90 -3.29 -8.39
C ASN A 311 -13.82 -4.40 -8.95
N PRO A 312 -14.53 -4.18 -10.07
CA PRO A 312 -15.43 -5.17 -10.64
C PRO A 312 -14.70 -6.21 -11.51
N VAL A 313 -13.41 -6.04 -11.73
CA VAL A 313 -12.61 -6.87 -12.65
C VAL A 313 -11.96 -8.03 -11.91
N ARG A 314 -12.12 -9.23 -12.42
CA ARG A 314 -11.45 -10.45 -11.96
C ARG A 314 -10.78 -11.17 -13.14
N GLN A 315 -10.06 -12.25 -12.86
CA GLN A 315 -9.60 -13.12 -13.93
C GLN A 315 -10.80 -13.60 -14.78
N GLY A 316 -10.79 -13.26 -16.05
CA GLY A 316 -11.91 -13.53 -16.98
C GLY A 316 -12.79 -12.32 -17.27
N GLY A 317 -12.49 -11.14 -16.72
CA GLY A 317 -13.12 -9.88 -17.07
C GLY A 317 -14.08 -9.34 -15.99
N PRO A 318 -14.77 -8.22 -16.30
CA PRO A 318 -15.69 -7.57 -15.38
C PRO A 318 -16.93 -8.41 -15.10
N ILE A 319 -17.54 -8.17 -13.95
CA ILE A 319 -18.78 -8.84 -13.51
C ILE A 319 -19.92 -7.83 -13.39
N PRO A 320 -21.19 -8.30 -13.34
CA PRO A 320 -22.33 -7.42 -13.10
C PRO A 320 -22.27 -6.74 -11.74
N GLN A 321 -22.72 -5.47 -11.70
CA GLN A 321 -22.86 -4.74 -10.46
C GLN A 321 -23.86 -5.44 -9.51
N GLY A 322 -23.55 -5.39 -8.20
CA GLY A 322 -24.38 -5.99 -7.15
C GLY A 322 -24.16 -7.49 -6.91
N TYR A 323 -23.32 -8.16 -7.70
CA TYR A 323 -22.94 -9.55 -7.44
C TYR A 323 -21.78 -9.63 -6.42
N PRO A 324 -21.74 -10.66 -5.57
CA PRO A 324 -20.60 -10.90 -4.70
C PRO A 324 -19.33 -11.08 -5.53
N ILE A 325 -18.28 -10.31 -5.21
CA ILE A 325 -17.01 -10.38 -5.92
C ILE A 325 -16.03 -11.22 -5.11
N ALA A 326 -15.36 -12.15 -5.82
CA ALA A 326 -14.18 -12.84 -5.34
C ALA A 326 -13.15 -12.92 -6.47
N GLY A 327 -11.87 -12.83 -6.14
CA GLY A 327 -10.79 -12.87 -7.11
C GLY A 327 -10.57 -11.57 -7.89
N ASN A 328 -11.04 -10.45 -7.37
CA ASN A 328 -10.88 -9.09 -7.91
C ASN A 328 -9.67 -8.35 -7.33
N ALA A 329 -8.67 -9.08 -6.88
CA ALA A 329 -7.47 -8.51 -6.28
C ALA A 329 -6.79 -7.51 -7.22
N ALA A 330 -6.25 -6.44 -6.64
CA ALA A 330 -5.46 -5.43 -7.32
C ALA A 330 -4.15 -5.20 -6.57
N PHE A 331 -3.04 -5.23 -7.30
CA PHE A 331 -1.72 -5.07 -6.68
C PHE A 331 -1.58 -3.69 -6.03
N ARG A 332 -1.92 -2.64 -6.78
CA ARG A 332 -1.84 -1.23 -6.36
C ARG A 332 -2.87 -0.41 -7.13
N VAL A 333 -3.25 0.74 -6.60
CA VAL A 333 -4.04 1.76 -7.31
C VAL A 333 -3.37 3.11 -7.14
N THR A 334 -3.34 3.89 -8.21
CA THR A 334 -2.83 5.27 -8.22
C THR A 334 -3.89 6.19 -8.82
N ARG A 335 -4.08 7.35 -8.21
CA ARG A 335 -4.92 8.43 -8.75
C ARG A 335 -4.04 9.54 -9.30
N TYR A 336 -4.27 9.90 -10.55
CA TYR A 336 -3.66 11.05 -11.20
C TYR A 336 -4.65 12.21 -11.23
N PRO A 337 -4.21 13.46 -10.98
CA PRO A 337 -5.06 14.63 -11.14
C PRO A 337 -5.39 14.86 -12.62
N ALA A 338 -6.49 15.59 -12.89
CA ALA A 338 -6.94 15.83 -14.26
C ALA A 338 -5.95 16.67 -15.12
N ASP A 339 -5.10 17.44 -14.47
CA ASP A 339 -4.03 18.25 -15.06
C ASP A 339 -2.66 17.52 -15.09
N TYR A 340 -2.66 16.20 -14.87
CA TYR A 340 -1.44 15.41 -14.98
C TYR A 340 -0.87 15.51 -16.41
N PRO A 341 0.43 15.79 -16.59
CA PRO A 341 1.01 16.12 -17.91
C PRO A 341 0.74 15.09 -19.02
N ALA A 342 0.63 13.80 -18.67
CA ALA A 342 0.32 12.76 -19.65
C ALA A 342 -1.11 12.84 -20.20
N PHE A 343 -1.98 13.65 -19.60
CA PHE A 343 -3.36 13.88 -20.03
C PHE A 343 -3.53 15.10 -20.94
N GLU A 344 -2.45 15.86 -21.19
CA GLU A 344 -2.48 16.99 -22.09
C GLU A 344 -2.97 16.54 -23.49
N ASP A 345 -3.93 17.30 -24.05
CA ASP A 345 -4.61 16.99 -25.32
C ASP A 345 -5.36 15.64 -25.36
N ARG A 346 -5.69 15.05 -24.21
CA ARG A 346 -6.47 13.81 -24.12
C ARG A 346 -7.93 14.07 -23.78
N ASP A 347 -8.81 13.32 -24.42
CA ASP A 347 -10.23 13.28 -24.03
C ASP A 347 -10.38 12.38 -22.80
N LEU A 348 -10.66 13.00 -21.65
CA LEU A 348 -10.90 12.32 -20.38
C LEU A 348 -12.40 12.14 -20.08
N THR A 349 -13.27 12.31 -21.07
CA THR A 349 -14.70 12.04 -20.91
C THR A 349 -14.90 10.60 -20.43
N PRO A 350 -15.61 10.38 -19.30
CA PRO A 350 -15.86 9.03 -18.81
C PRO A 350 -16.55 8.16 -19.86
N GLY A 351 -16.03 6.95 -20.05
CA GLY A 351 -16.70 5.92 -20.83
C GLY A 351 -17.91 5.30 -20.08
N ALA A 352 -18.45 4.20 -20.64
CA ALA A 352 -19.45 3.41 -19.94
C ALA A 352 -18.83 2.77 -18.66
N PRO A 353 -19.68 2.47 -17.64
CA PRO A 353 -19.23 1.70 -16.48
C PRO A 353 -18.49 0.42 -16.90
N ILE A 354 -17.48 0.05 -16.12
CA ILE A 354 -16.69 -1.17 -16.36
C ILE A 354 -17.51 -2.43 -16.05
N GLU A 355 -18.43 -2.31 -15.09
CA GLU A 355 -19.32 -3.39 -14.67
C GLU A 355 -20.26 -3.83 -15.81
N LEU A 356 -20.50 -5.13 -15.88
CA LEU A 356 -21.53 -5.65 -16.78
C LEU A 356 -22.91 -5.33 -16.20
N ASN A 357 -23.84 -4.94 -17.08
CA ASN A 357 -25.22 -4.58 -16.71
C ASN A 357 -25.25 -3.62 -15.51
N PRO A 358 -24.65 -2.43 -15.63
CA PRO A 358 -24.64 -1.47 -14.54
C PRO A 358 -26.10 -1.10 -14.18
N LEU A 359 -26.36 -0.95 -12.89
CA LEU A 359 -27.64 -0.48 -12.41
C LEU A 359 -27.85 0.98 -12.83
N ASP A 360 -29.09 1.35 -13.10
CA ASP A 360 -29.43 2.76 -13.32
C ASP A 360 -29.04 3.57 -12.08
N TYR A 361 -28.21 4.57 -12.26
CA TYR A 361 -27.76 5.43 -11.19
C TYR A 361 -27.88 6.90 -11.61
N ASP A 362 -28.30 7.72 -10.67
CA ASP A 362 -28.27 9.18 -10.80
C ASP A 362 -26.94 9.67 -10.22
N CYS A 363 -25.93 9.74 -11.08
CA CYS A 363 -24.59 10.20 -10.68
C CYS A 363 -24.52 11.72 -10.81
N THR A 364 -24.68 12.44 -9.72
CA THR A 364 -24.36 13.86 -9.69
C THR A 364 -22.84 14.02 -9.63
N ILE A 365 -22.22 14.34 -10.75
CA ILE A 365 -20.81 14.73 -10.80
C ILE A 365 -20.73 16.11 -10.14
N TYR A 366 -20.24 16.17 -8.93
CA TYR A 366 -19.84 17.44 -8.33
C TYR A 366 -18.57 17.90 -9.02
N ALA A 367 -18.65 19.02 -9.78
CA ALA A 367 -17.46 19.67 -10.30
C ALA A 367 -16.50 19.92 -9.13
N SER A 368 -15.27 19.46 -9.26
CA SER A 368 -14.21 19.75 -8.31
C SER A 368 -13.97 21.26 -8.28
N ASN A 369 -14.60 21.94 -7.35
CA ASN A 369 -14.28 23.33 -7.07
C ASN A 369 -13.06 23.29 -6.13
N PRO A 370 -11.93 23.91 -6.47
CA PRO A 370 -10.78 24.01 -5.57
C PRO A 370 -11.01 25.08 -4.49
N SER A 371 -12.23 25.28 -4.07
CA SER A 371 -12.57 26.18 -2.98
C SER A 371 -13.04 25.34 -1.80
N THR A 372 -12.23 25.29 -0.79
CA THR A 372 -12.55 24.93 0.58
C THR A 372 -13.85 25.61 1.03
N VAL A 373 -14.95 24.95 0.82
CA VAL A 373 -16.14 25.15 1.61
C VAL A 373 -16.42 23.80 2.26
N THR A 374 -15.97 23.65 3.48
CA THR A 374 -16.50 22.70 4.42
C THR A 374 -17.97 23.08 4.66
N ASN A 375 -18.86 22.61 3.82
CA ASN A 375 -20.21 22.37 4.27
C ASN A 375 -20.09 21.13 5.15
N GLU A 376 -19.85 21.35 6.43
CA GLU A 376 -20.23 20.39 7.46
C GLU A 376 -21.70 20.08 7.24
N VAL A 377 -21.98 18.95 6.61
CA VAL A 377 -23.27 18.29 6.78
C VAL A 377 -23.22 17.85 8.25
N ALA A 378 -23.80 18.66 9.12
CA ALA A 378 -23.83 18.37 10.54
C ALA A 378 -24.35 16.94 10.68
N ALA A 379 -23.48 16.06 11.17
CA ALA A 379 -23.85 14.68 11.44
C ALA A 379 -25.01 14.73 12.44
N TRP A 380 -26.07 14.01 12.15
CA TRP A 380 -27.23 13.95 13.04
C TRP A 380 -26.83 13.22 14.31
N THR A 381 -26.56 13.95 15.37
CA THR A 381 -26.35 13.38 16.69
C THR A 381 -27.72 12.99 17.27
N GLY A 382 -27.88 11.73 17.66
CA GLY A 382 -29.07 11.24 18.29
C GLY A 382 -29.99 10.36 17.43
N LEU A 383 -29.61 10.03 16.18
CA LEU A 383 -30.34 9.05 15.38
C LEU A 383 -30.04 7.63 15.86
N ARG A 384 -31.05 6.84 16.18
CA ARG A 384 -30.96 5.45 16.62
C ARG A 384 -31.90 4.56 15.82
N LEU A 385 -31.37 3.39 15.43
CA LEU A 385 -32.10 2.32 14.77
C LEU A 385 -32.04 1.05 15.63
N PHE A 386 -33.21 0.54 16.07
CA PHE A 386 -33.24 -0.66 16.91
C PHE A 386 -34.51 -1.48 16.75
N PRO A 387 -34.44 -2.81 16.89
CA PRO A 387 -33.24 -3.58 16.85
C PRO A 387 -32.63 -3.58 15.42
N ASN A 388 -31.29 -3.60 15.33
CA ASN A 388 -30.62 -3.78 14.08
C ASN A 388 -29.42 -4.75 14.33
N PRO A 389 -29.47 -5.99 13.86
CA PRO A 389 -30.45 -6.60 12.93
C PRO A 389 -31.90 -6.68 13.44
N THR A 390 -32.85 -6.61 12.52
CA THR A 390 -34.30 -6.69 12.84
C THR A 390 -34.95 -7.98 12.32
N ARG A 391 -36.01 -8.41 13.03
CA ARG A 391 -36.90 -9.51 12.61
C ARG A 391 -38.36 -9.03 12.72
N GLY A 392 -38.79 -8.30 11.70
CA GLY A 392 -40.17 -7.83 11.58
C GLY A 392 -40.46 -6.45 12.17
N GLN A 393 -39.63 -5.89 13.02
CA GLN A 393 -39.87 -4.61 13.67
C GLN A 393 -38.63 -3.75 13.76
N LEU A 394 -38.65 -2.55 13.16
CA LEU A 394 -37.56 -1.55 13.22
C LEU A 394 -38.14 -0.25 13.82
N TRP A 395 -37.44 0.27 14.80
CA TRP A 395 -37.69 1.59 15.35
C TRP A 395 -36.65 2.57 14.87
N VAL A 396 -37.11 3.76 14.48
CA VAL A 396 -36.26 4.91 14.10
C VAL A 396 -36.54 6.01 15.13
N GLU A 397 -35.50 6.37 15.88
CA GLU A 397 -35.58 7.39 16.94
C GLU A 397 -34.59 8.53 16.62
N TRP A 398 -35.01 9.77 16.85
CA TRP A 398 -34.18 10.96 16.71
C TRP A 398 -34.51 12.01 17.75
N ASP A 399 -33.55 12.79 18.18
CA ASP A 399 -33.67 13.67 19.34
C ASP A 399 -34.25 15.06 19.02
N GLU A 400 -34.43 15.42 17.75
CA GLU A 400 -34.91 16.74 17.34
C GLU A 400 -36.36 16.72 16.84
N ALA A 401 -37.12 17.78 17.16
CA ALA A 401 -38.46 17.97 16.66
C ALA A 401 -38.47 18.57 15.24
N VAL A 402 -37.98 17.79 14.26
CA VAL A 402 -37.93 18.16 12.84
C VAL A 402 -38.73 17.16 11.98
N GLU A 403 -39.32 17.67 10.93
CA GLU A 403 -39.97 16.82 9.94
C GLU A 403 -38.92 16.20 9.04
N LEU A 404 -38.97 14.85 8.92
CA LEU A 404 -38.01 14.05 8.14
C LEU A 404 -38.71 13.32 7.01
N SER A 405 -38.06 13.21 5.85
CA SER A 405 -38.40 12.20 4.86
C SER A 405 -37.50 10.98 5.06
N LEU A 406 -38.12 9.81 5.19
CA LEU A 406 -37.47 8.53 5.32
C LEU A 406 -37.71 7.71 4.06
N ARG A 407 -36.66 7.07 3.55
CA ARG A 407 -36.76 6.09 2.47
C ARG A 407 -35.86 4.90 2.80
N ILE A 408 -36.29 3.69 2.44
CA ILE A 408 -35.54 2.46 2.66
C ILE A 408 -35.50 1.66 1.36
N PHE A 409 -34.28 1.27 0.98
CA PHE A 409 -34.00 0.54 -0.25
C PHE A 409 -33.24 -0.76 0.08
N ASP A 410 -33.43 -1.79 -0.74
CA ASP A 410 -32.56 -2.96 -0.74
C ASP A 410 -31.24 -2.67 -1.51
N GLY A 411 -30.33 -3.67 -1.53
CA GLY A 411 -29.06 -3.58 -2.23
C GLY A 411 -29.18 -3.45 -3.76
N THR A 412 -30.39 -3.59 -4.34
CA THR A 412 -30.67 -3.37 -5.76
C THR A 412 -31.23 -2.00 -6.06
N GLY A 413 -31.45 -1.16 -5.02
CA GLY A 413 -32.08 0.16 -5.13
C GLY A 413 -33.59 0.12 -5.17
N ARG A 414 -34.23 -1.04 -4.99
CA ARG A 414 -35.68 -1.16 -4.90
C ARG A 414 -36.16 -0.56 -3.58
N GLU A 415 -37.10 0.39 -3.66
CA GLU A 415 -37.71 1.01 -2.49
C GLU A 415 -38.70 0.07 -1.81
N TYR A 416 -38.52 -0.12 -0.51
CA TYR A 416 -39.39 -0.93 0.35
C TYR A 416 -40.25 -0.09 1.26
N HIS A 417 -39.81 1.13 1.60
CA HIS A 417 -40.58 2.03 2.43
C HIS A 417 -40.21 3.48 2.14
N ALA A 418 -41.22 4.37 2.12
CA ALA A 418 -41.04 5.81 2.05
C ALA A 418 -42.16 6.51 2.82
N GLU A 419 -41.78 7.40 3.74
CA GLU A 419 -42.75 8.24 4.45
C GLU A 419 -42.13 9.56 4.93
N ARG A 420 -43.00 10.54 5.24
CA ARG A 420 -42.64 11.75 5.99
C ARG A 420 -42.98 11.58 7.45
N MET A 421 -42.05 11.88 8.32
CA MET A 421 -42.14 11.65 9.75
C MET A 421 -42.00 12.97 10.49
N GLY A 422 -43.01 13.29 11.33
CA GLY A 422 -42.98 14.48 12.19
C GLY A 422 -42.82 14.17 13.68
N ALA A 423 -42.82 12.91 14.07
CA ALA A 423 -42.72 12.49 15.47
C ALA A 423 -41.75 11.29 15.63
N SER A 424 -40.90 11.37 16.62
CA SER A 424 -39.98 10.32 17.08
C SER A 424 -40.48 9.69 18.38
N PRO A 425 -40.36 8.37 18.60
CA PRO A 425 -39.86 7.37 17.67
C PRO A 425 -40.87 6.92 16.62
N ARG A 426 -40.37 6.38 15.48
CA ARG A 426 -41.21 5.84 14.42
C ARG A 426 -41.01 4.34 14.26
N PHE A 427 -42.13 3.60 14.16
CA PHE A 427 -42.12 2.16 13.91
C PHE A 427 -42.28 1.85 12.44
N ILE A 428 -41.49 0.90 11.93
CA ILE A 428 -41.51 0.38 10.56
C ILE A 428 -41.62 -1.14 10.61
N ALA A 429 -42.66 -1.70 9.98
CA ALA A 429 -42.83 -3.14 9.86
C ALA A 429 -41.90 -3.68 8.76
N THR A 430 -41.08 -4.68 9.08
CA THR A 430 -40.13 -5.33 8.16
C THR A 430 -40.41 -6.82 7.98
N ASP A 431 -41.50 -7.32 8.53
CA ASP A 431 -41.88 -8.75 8.55
C ASP A 431 -42.15 -9.35 7.16
N THR A 432 -42.46 -8.50 6.18
CA THR A 432 -42.72 -8.91 4.79
C THR A 432 -41.49 -8.72 3.89
N TRP A 433 -40.37 -8.22 4.42
CA TRP A 433 -39.17 -7.96 3.63
C TRP A 433 -38.30 -9.20 3.54
N PRO A 434 -37.72 -9.50 2.36
CA PRO A 434 -36.73 -10.55 2.25
C PRO A 434 -35.57 -10.35 3.22
N PRO A 435 -34.96 -11.43 3.77
CA PRO A 435 -33.73 -11.30 4.51
C PRO A 435 -32.62 -10.68 3.65
N GLY A 436 -31.93 -9.68 4.21
CA GLY A 436 -30.89 -8.99 3.45
C GLY A 436 -30.43 -7.67 4.09
N LEU A 437 -29.56 -6.97 3.35
CA LEU A 437 -29.07 -5.65 3.70
C LEU A 437 -29.92 -4.58 3.02
N TYR A 438 -30.33 -3.58 3.80
CA TYR A 438 -31.09 -2.42 3.36
C TYR A 438 -30.38 -1.14 3.75
N CYS A 439 -30.59 -0.07 2.96
CA CYS A 439 -30.15 1.28 3.25
C CYS A 439 -31.33 2.15 3.62
N LEU A 440 -31.30 2.76 4.80
CA LEU A 440 -32.25 3.77 5.25
C LEU A 440 -31.66 5.15 5.00
N GLU A 441 -32.34 5.98 4.26
CA GLU A 441 -32.03 7.38 4.02
C GLU A 441 -33.01 8.28 4.76
N LEU A 442 -32.47 9.23 5.52
CA LEU A 442 -33.24 10.30 6.17
C LEU A 442 -32.82 11.64 5.62
N ARG A 443 -33.79 12.51 5.32
CA ARG A 443 -33.55 13.90 4.90
C ARG A 443 -34.45 14.84 5.70
N ALA A 444 -33.87 15.91 6.23
CA ALA A 444 -34.60 17.02 6.82
C ALA A 444 -34.92 18.10 5.78
N ALA A 445 -35.90 18.94 6.06
CA ALA A 445 -36.26 20.07 5.22
C ALA A 445 -35.15 21.13 5.08
N ASP A 446 -34.21 21.19 6.04
CA ASP A 446 -33.05 22.08 6.05
C ASP A 446 -31.84 21.55 5.22
N GLY A 447 -32.01 20.39 4.57
CA GLY A 447 -30.99 19.76 3.71
C GLY A 447 -30.05 18.78 4.41
N ARG A 448 -30.12 18.58 5.73
CA ARG A 448 -29.38 17.56 6.43
C ARG A 448 -29.80 16.16 5.97
N ARG A 449 -28.83 15.25 5.83
CA ARG A 449 -29.05 13.88 5.37
C ARG A 449 -28.29 12.90 6.26
N SER A 450 -28.91 11.76 6.53
CA SER A 450 -28.24 10.61 7.16
C SER A 450 -28.57 9.33 6.40
N VAL A 451 -27.58 8.44 6.26
CA VAL A 451 -27.76 7.10 5.66
C VAL A 451 -27.29 6.07 6.66
N GLN A 452 -28.15 5.07 6.92
CA GLN A 452 -27.87 4.01 7.88
C GLN A 452 -28.12 2.63 7.25
N LYS A 453 -27.36 1.63 7.68
CA LYS A 453 -27.55 0.24 7.24
C LYS A 453 -28.55 -0.49 8.15
N ILE A 454 -29.43 -1.26 7.57
CA ILE A 454 -30.39 -2.14 8.28
C ILE A 454 -30.16 -3.57 7.81
N ILE A 455 -30.10 -4.50 8.73
CA ILE A 455 -30.05 -5.93 8.45
C ILE A 455 -31.38 -6.55 8.83
N VAL A 456 -32.05 -7.20 7.88
CA VAL A 456 -33.30 -7.95 8.06
C VAL A 456 -33.01 -9.44 8.01
N HIS A 457 -33.49 -10.21 9.00
CA HIS A 457 -33.28 -11.66 9.13
C HIS A 457 -34.56 -12.44 8.89
#